data_8886919afb6a8e314670ce706b3566a3
#
_entry.id   8886919afb6a8e314670ce706b3566a3
#
_cell.length_a   1.000
_cell.length_b   1.000
_cell.length_c   1.000
_cell.angle_alpha   90.00
_cell.angle_beta   90.00
_cell.angle_gamma   90.00
#
_symmetry.space_group_name_H-M   'P 1'
#
loop_
_entity.id
_entity.type
_entity.pdbx_description
1 polymer ?
#
loop_
_entity_poly.entity_id
_entity_poly.type
_entity_poly.pdbx_seq_one_letter_code
_entity_poly.pdbx_strand_id
1 'polypeptide(L)'
;MKRVEAGFSLIEIMVTITLLGLVLMGVGRLNFTLAQRFYTLSGGGARDAVLAQQVNQFAALPFDSLKAKAGTITVNKPPLPYTRKITVDSLSPKLRRVTIIVTPLNTVFKPDTLVLQRTKPGNNPFNKKP
;
A
#
# COMPACT_ATOMS: atom_id res chain seq x y z
N MET A 1 -9.61 -37.48 -60.02
CA MET A 1 -10.48 -36.87 -59.03
C MET A 1 -10.10 -35.41 -58.86
N LYS A 2 -10.95 -34.46 -59.29
CA LYS A 2 -10.74 -33.02 -59.04
C LYS A 2 -11.19 -32.72 -57.59
N ARG A 3 -10.26 -32.27 -56.75
CA ARG A 3 -10.62 -31.71 -55.43
C ARG A 3 -11.34 -30.39 -55.71
N VAL A 4 -12.61 -30.31 -55.28
CA VAL A 4 -13.32 -29.04 -55.23
C VAL A 4 -12.77 -28.29 -54.06
N GLU A 5 -11.98 -27.26 -54.31
CA GLU A 5 -11.55 -26.33 -53.27
C GLU A 5 -12.79 -25.49 -52.90
N ALA A 6 -13.37 -25.80 -51.75
CA ALA A 6 -14.45 -25.02 -51.18
C ALA A 6 -13.84 -23.71 -50.62
N GLY A 7 -14.02 -22.62 -51.34
CA GLY A 7 -13.68 -21.29 -50.84
C GLY A 7 -14.61 -20.88 -49.67
N PHE A 8 -14.09 -20.11 -48.71
CA PHE A 8 -14.87 -19.56 -47.63
C PHE A 8 -16.05 -18.69 -48.14
N SER A 9 -17.22 -18.92 -47.60
CA SER A 9 -18.40 -18.09 -47.87
C SER A 9 -18.23 -16.69 -47.24
N LEU A 10 -18.68 -15.65 -47.93
CA LEU A 10 -18.64 -14.27 -47.42
C LEU A 10 -19.35 -14.16 -46.06
N ILE A 11 -20.41 -14.89 -45.85
CA ILE A 11 -21.15 -14.95 -44.57
C ILE A 11 -20.30 -15.54 -43.46
N GLU A 12 -19.50 -16.56 -43.75
CA GLU A 12 -18.63 -17.23 -42.78
C GLU A 12 -17.52 -16.29 -42.29
N ILE A 13 -16.97 -15.49 -43.21
CA ILE A 13 -15.97 -14.45 -42.88
C ILE A 13 -16.60 -13.38 -42.00
N MET A 14 -17.82 -12.91 -42.32
CA MET A 14 -18.52 -11.91 -41.50
C MET A 14 -18.83 -12.42 -40.09
N VAL A 15 -19.29 -13.66 -39.97
CA VAL A 15 -19.56 -14.28 -38.66
C VAL A 15 -18.28 -14.44 -37.87
N THR A 16 -17.20 -14.88 -38.50
CA THR A 16 -15.90 -15.07 -37.85
C THR A 16 -15.33 -13.76 -37.31
N ILE A 17 -15.38 -12.67 -38.07
CA ILE A 17 -14.90 -11.36 -37.66
C ILE A 17 -15.75 -10.84 -36.49
N THR A 18 -17.05 -11.04 -36.53
CA THR A 18 -17.96 -10.60 -35.44
C THR A 18 -17.67 -11.36 -34.15
N LEU A 19 -17.51 -12.69 -34.21
CA LEU A 19 -17.14 -13.50 -33.06
C LEU A 19 -15.77 -13.14 -32.51
N LEU A 20 -14.79 -12.94 -33.40
CA LEU A 20 -13.45 -12.52 -33.02
C LEU A 20 -13.49 -11.16 -32.29
N GLY A 21 -14.26 -10.21 -32.78
CA GLY A 21 -14.46 -8.90 -32.16
C GLY A 21 -15.02 -9.00 -30.73
N LEU A 22 -16.03 -9.87 -30.53
CA LEU A 22 -16.60 -10.11 -29.19
C LEU A 22 -15.56 -10.72 -28.23
N VAL A 23 -14.79 -11.70 -28.67
CA VAL A 23 -13.74 -12.33 -27.88
C VAL A 23 -12.67 -11.30 -27.49
N LEU A 24 -12.18 -10.52 -28.44
CA LEU A 24 -11.17 -9.49 -28.19
C LEU A 24 -11.66 -8.42 -27.20
N MET A 25 -12.93 -8.03 -27.30
CA MET A 25 -13.53 -7.10 -26.36
C MET A 25 -13.59 -7.68 -24.94
N GLY A 26 -13.91 -8.96 -24.79
CA GLY A 26 -13.92 -9.67 -23.50
C GLY A 26 -12.51 -9.74 -22.89
N VAL A 27 -11.52 -10.13 -23.66
CA VAL A 27 -10.11 -10.21 -23.24
C VAL A 27 -9.59 -8.82 -22.87
N GLY A 28 -9.92 -7.77 -23.64
CA GLY A 28 -9.52 -6.40 -23.34
C GLY A 28 -10.06 -5.92 -21.99
N ARG A 29 -11.33 -6.19 -21.69
CA ARG A 29 -11.91 -5.85 -20.37
C ARG A 29 -11.27 -6.61 -19.23
N LEU A 30 -10.96 -7.88 -19.41
CA LEU A 30 -10.28 -8.70 -18.40
C LEU A 30 -8.89 -8.16 -18.10
N ASN A 31 -8.09 -7.88 -19.12
CA ASN A 31 -6.76 -7.30 -18.97
C ASN A 31 -6.78 -5.96 -18.25
N PHE A 32 -7.73 -5.08 -18.57
CA PHE A 32 -7.89 -3.80 -17.89
C PHE A 32 -8.21 -3.99 -16.40
N THR A 33 -9.14 -4.89 -16.07
CA THR A 33 -9.51 -5.19 -14.68
C THR A 33 -8.32 -5.77 -13.89
N LEU A 34 -7.55 -6.67 -14.49
CA LEU A 34 -6.35 -7.22 -13.88
C LEU A 34 -5.30 -6.14 -13.64
N ALA A 35 -5.04 -5.28 -14.63
CA ALA A 35 -4.09 -4.17 -14.48
C ALA A 35 -4.47 -3.23 -13.33
N GLN A 36 -5.75 -2.88 -13.17
CA GLN A 36 -6.24 -2.10 -12.04
C GLN A 36 -6.00 -2.80 -10.71
N ARG A 37 -6.29 -4.10 -10.62
CA ARG A 37 -6.07 -4.87 -9.39
C ARG A 37 -4.59 -4.96 -9.03
N PHE A 38 -3.71 -5.19 -10.01
CA PHE A 38 -2.26 -5.19 -9.76
C PHE A 38 -1.76 -3.84 -9.28
N TYR A 39 -2.26 -2.75 -9.85
CA TYR A 39 -1.90 -1.39 -9.41
C TYR A 39 -2.32 -1.13 -7.96
N THR A 40 -3.54 -1.51 -7.57
CA THR A 40 -4.01 -1.34 -6.17
C THR A 40 -3.25 -2.22 -5.19
N LEU A 41 -2.92 -3.46 -5.56
CA LEU A 41 -2.15 -4.39 -4.74
C LEU A 41 -0.71 -3.91 -4.53
N SER A 42 -0.04 -3.45 -5.58
CA SER A 42 1.34 -2.94 -5.49
C SER A 42 1.42 -1.67 -4.63
N GLY A 43 0.45 -0.78 -4.76
CA GLY A 43 0.35 0.42 -3.91
C GLY A 43 0.05 0.08 -2.45
N GLY A 44 -0.75 -0.97 -2.19
CA GLY A 44 -0.99 -1.50 -0.85
C GLY A 44 0.31 -1.99 -0.20
N GLY A 45 1.08 -2.81 -0.89
CA GLY A 45 2.36 -3.32 -0.39
C GLY A 45 3.38 -2.21 -0.08
N ALA A 46 3.47 -1.19 -0.93
CA ALA A 46 4.33 -0.04 -0.68
C ALA A 46 3.90 0.74 0.58
N ARG A 47 2.59 0.90 0.79
CA ARG A 47 2.02 1.55 1.97
C ARG A 47 2.34 0.76 3.25
N ASP A 48 2.15 -0.55 3.22
CA ASP A 48 2.41 -1.43 4.36
C ASP A 48 3.91 -1.43 4.72
N ALA A 49 4.79 -1.40 3.72
CA ALA A 49 6.23 -1.27 3.92
C ALA A 49 6.59 0.08 4.60
N VAL A 50 5.97 1.19 4.18
CA VAL A 50 6.16 2.50 4.83
C VAL A 50 5.69 2.45 6.28
N LEU A 51 4.52 1.87 6.56
CA LEU A 51 3.99 1.74 7.93
C LEU A 51 4.92 0.89 8.80
N ALA A 52 5.35 -0.29 8.32
CA ALA A 52 6.28 -1.16 9.03
C ALA A 52 7.62 -0.46 9.33
N GLN A 53 8.16 0.30 8.38
CA GLN A 53 9.36 1.11 8.58
C GLN A 53 9.15 2.14 9.68
N GLN A 54 8.01 2.84 9.71
CA GLN A 54 7.69 3.82 10.74
C GLN A 54 7.57 3.16 12.13
N VAL A 55 6.88 2.02 12.21
CA VAL A 55 6.77 1.25 13.46
C VAL A 55 8.15 0.90 14.01
N ASN A 56 9.00 0.31 13.17
CA ASN A 56 10.35 -0.09 13.57
C ASN A 56 11.19 1.12 14.01
N GLN A 57 11.08 2.24 13.30
CA GLN A 57 11.76 3.47 13.67
C GLN A 57 11.31 3.98 15.05
N PHE A 58 9.99 4.03 15.31
CA PHE A 58 9.45 4.48 16.59
C PHE A 58 9.63 3.47 17.72
N ALA A 59 9.68 2.18 17.41
CA ALA A 59 9.99 1.14 18.36
C ALA A 59 11.44 1.20 18.84
N ALA A 60 12.37 1.61 17.99
CA ALA A 60 13.79 1.75 18.32
C ALA A 60 14.13 3.04 19.10
N LEU A 61 13.24 4.06 19.07
CA LEU A 61 13.52 5.34 19.74
C LEU A 61 13.45 5.22 21.27
N PRO A 62 14.31 5.93 22.03
CA PRO A 62 14.19 6.07 23.47
C PRO A 62 12.84 6.69 23.84
N PHE A 63 12.28 6.27 24.98
CA PHE A 63 10.97 6.73 25.46
C PHE A 63 10.89 8.25 25.57
N ASP A 64 11.94 8.91 26.06
CA ASP A 64 11.95 10.34 26.30
C ASP A 64 12.01 11.18 25.02
N SER A 65 12.59 10.63 23.94
CA SER A 65 12.72 11.29 22.61
C SER A 65 11.45 11.22 21.77
N LEU A 66 10.46 10.41 22.14
CA LEU A 66 9.24 10.21 21.34
C LEU A 66 8.47 11.53 21.10
N LYS A 67 8.39 12.41 22.10
CA LYS A 67 7.70 13.71 21.98
C LYS A 67 8.36 14.63 20.95
N ALA A 68 9.67 14.63 20.86
CA ALA A 68 10.43 15.47 19.93
C ALA A 68 10.23 15.07 18.47
N LYS A 69 9.71 13.87 18.22
CA LYS A 69 9.45 13.36 16.87
C LYS A 69 7.99 13.52 16.42
N ALA A 70 7.14 14.12 17.26
CA ALA A 70 5.78 14.51 16.86
C ALA A 70 5.84 15.58 15.78
N GLY A 71 4.95 15.50 14.78
CA GLY A 71 4.88 16.47 13.70
C GLY A 71 4.36 15.88 12.40
N THR A 72 4.31 16.72 11.38
CA THR A 72 3.86 16.35 10.03
C THR A 72 5.04 16.52 9.06
N ILE A 73 5.28 15.50 8.24
CA ILE A 73 6.33 15.49 7.22
C ILE A 73 5.72 14.96 5.93
N THR A 74 6.02 15.65 4.82
CA THR A 74 5.65 15.18 3.48
C THR A 74 6.88 14.57 2.80
N VAL A 75 6.73 13.38 2.27
CA VAL A 75 7.76 12.62 1.55
C VAL A 75 7.33 12.46 0.09
N ASN A 76 8.03 13.12 -0.83
CA ASN A 76 7.74 13.10 -2.27
C ASN A 76 8.65 12.10 -3.03
N LYS A 77 8.98 10.95 -2.41
CA LYS A 77 9.84 9.94 -3.05
C LYS A 77 9.04 8.75 -3.54
N PRO A 78 9.37 8.19 -4.74
CA PRO A 78 8.81 6.91 -5.17
C PRO A 78 9.24 5.79 -4.20
N PRO A 79 8.51 4.68 -4.09
CA PRO A 79 7.35 4.31 -4.92
C PRO A 79 6.02 4.93 -4.48
N LEU A 80 5.91 5.51 -3.29
CA LEU A 80 4.68 6.07 -2.76
C LEU A 80 4.95 7.42 -2.10
N PRO A 81 4.62 8.55 -2.78
CA PRO A 81 4.61 9.86 -2.12
C PRO A 81 3.49 9.91 -1.07
N TYR A 82 3.81 10.39 0.15
CA TYR A 82 2.87 10.42 1.26
C TYR A 82 3.13 11.57 2.23
N THR A 83 2.09 11.95 2.96
CA THR A 83 2.21 12.79 4.15
C THR A 83 2.09 11.92 5.39
N ARG A 84 3.02 12.07 6.32
CA ARG A 84 3.02 11.39 7.61
C ARG A 84 2.74 12.38 8.72
N LYS A 85 1.71 12.13 9.52
CA LYS A 85 1.40 12.88 10.75
C LYS A 85 1.64 11.98 11.96
N ILE A 86 2.42 12.45 12.92
CA ILE A 86 2.72 11.73 14.15
C ILE A 86 2.23 12.56 15.33
N THR A 87 1.40 11.95 16.15
CA THR A 87 0.91 12.50 17.41
C THR A 87 1.38 11.62 18.55
N VAL A 88 1.89 12.25 19.61
CA VAL A 88 2.38 11.55 20.81
C VAL A 88 1.62 12.05 22.01
N ASP A 89 0.73 11.22 22.54
CA ASP A 89 -0.09 11.49 23.71
C ASP A 89 0.51 10.81 24.96
N SER A 90 0.61 11.53 26.06
CA SER A 90 1.04 10.97 27.34
C SER A 90 -0.18 10.50 28.12
N LEU A 91 -0.42 9.19 28.16
CA LEU A 91 -1.51 8.58 28.92
C LEU A 91 -1.17 8.54 30.43
N SER A 92 0.11 8.36 30.75
CA SER A 92 0.65 8.42 32.10
C SER A 92 2.15 8.78 32.06
N PRO A 93 2.79 9.07 33.21
CA PRO A 93 4.25 9.34 33.25
C PRO A 93 5.11 8.20 32.66
N LYS A 94 4.57 6.98 32.66
CA LYS A 94 5.26 5.77 32.17
C LYS A 94 4.68 5.19 30.88
N LEU A 95 3.59 5.79 30.34
CA LEU A 95 2.90 5.26 29.17
C LEU A 95 2.64 6.36 28.15
N ARG A 96 3.11 6.19 26.92
CA ARG A 96 2.83 7.06 25.79
C ARG A 96 2.13 6.30 24.66
N ARG A 97 1.18 6.98 24.05
CA ARG A 97 0.53 6.53 22.82
C ARG A 97 1.11 7.32 21.65
N VAL A 98 1.62 6.62 20.65
CA VAL A 98 2.10 7.20 19.38
C VAL A 98 1.09 6.83 18.31
N THR A 99 0.43 7.83 17.74
CA THR A 99 -0.48 7.66 16.59
C THR A 99 0.23 8.12 15.34
N ILE A 100 0.37 7.23 14.38
CA ILE A 100 1.02 7.48 13.09
C ILE A 100 -0.05 7.40 12.02
N ILE A 101 -0.29 8.50 11.30
CA ILE A 101 -1.22 8.56 10.18
C ILE A 101 -0.39 8.75 8.92
N VAL A 102 -0.53 7.83 7.97
CA VAL A 102 0.09 7.92 6.65
C VAL A 102 -1.01 8.20 5.63
N THR A 103 -0.95 9.35 5.00
CA THR A 103 -1.87 9.78 3.95
C THR A 103 -1.14 9.80 2.63
N PRO A 104 -1.40 8.84 1.72
CA PRO A 104 -0.85 8.88 0.37
C PRO A 104 -1.27 10.15 -0.37
N LEU A 105 -0.37 10.74 -1.14
CA LEU A 105 -0.70 11.92 -1.97
C LEU A 105 -1.58 11.55 -3.17
N ASN A 106 -1.59 10.27 -3.54
CA ASN A 106 -2.50 9.75 -4.56
C ASN A 106 -3.87 9.47 -3.93
N THR A 107 -4.93 10.04 -4.51
CA THR A 107 -6.31 9.95 -4.04
C THR A 107 -6.93 8.56 -4.14
N VAL A 108 -6.29 7.64 -4.88
CA VAL A 108 -6.73 6.23 -5.02
C VAL A 108 -6.61 5.46 -3.71
N PHE A 109 -5.65 5.83 -2.85
CA PHE A 109 -5.39 5.13 -1.60
C PHE A 109 -5.94 5.91 -0.41
N LYS A 110 -6.63 5.21 0.49
CA LYS A 110 -7.13 5.79 1.74
C LYS A 110 -5.98 6.02 2.74
N PRO A 111 -6.10 7.02 3.62
CA PRO A 111 -5.21 7.18 4.76
C PRO A 111 -5.23 5.93 5.64
N ASP A 112 -4.09 5.61 6.22
CA ASP A 112 -3.96 4.52 7.19
C ASP A 112 -3.46 5.05 8.53
N THR A 113 -3.95 4.47 9.62
CA THR A 113 -3.65 4.91 10.98
C THR A 113 -3.14 3.75 11.80
N LEU A 114 -1.97 3.94 12.39
CA LEU A 114 -1.37 2.97 13.29
C LEU A 114 -1.21 3.58 14.68
N VAL A 115 -1.57 2.81 15.70
CA VAL A 115 -1.45 3.22 17.10
C VAL A 115 -0.46 2.30 17.80
N LEU A 116 0.61 2.89 18.32
CA LEU A 116 1.64 2.20 19.10
C LEU A 116 1.61 2.69 20.54
N GLN A 117 1.60 1.78 21.52
CA GLN A 117 1.76 2.12 22.91
C GLN A 117 3.16 1.74 23.38
N ARG A 118 3.81 2.69 24.06
CA ARG A 118 5.17 2.52 24.59
C ARG A 118 5.18 2.78 26.08
N THR A 119 5.70 1.82 26.81
CA THR A 119 5.96 1.97 28.25
C THR A 119 7.40 2.40 28.49
N LYS A 120 7.63 3.23 29.50
CA LYS A 120 8.98 3.54 29.96
C LYS A 120 9.58 2.28 30.57
N PRO A 121 10.78 1.84 30.15
CA PRO A 121 11.46 0.72 30.79
C PRO A 121 11.60 0.98 32.28
N GLY A 122 11.18 0.02 33.11
CA GLY A 122 11.46 0.08 34.54
C GLY A 122 12.96 0.07 34.79
N ASN A 123 13.40 0.67 35.89
CA ASN A 123 14.79 0.49 36.34
C ASN A 123 15.02 -1.01 36.56
N ASN A 124 15.89 -1.60 35.75
CA ASN A 124 16.29 -2.98 35.95
C ASN A 124 17.04 -3.06 37.29
N PRO A 125 16.50 -3.75 38.31
CA PRO A 125 17.14 -3.83 39.62
C PRO A 125 18.51 -4.50 39.58
N PHE A 126 18.80 -5.23 38.49
CA PHE A 126 20.06 -5.93 38.27
C PHE A 126 21.12 -5.05 37.57
N ASN A 127 20.77 -3.86 37.11
CA ASN A 127 21.70 -2.97 36.43
C ASN A 127 22.17 -1.85 37.39
N LYS A 128 22.56 -2.22 38.64
CA LYS A 128 23.36 -1.35 39.49
C LYS A 128 24.73 -1.32 38.88
N LYS A 129 25.09 -0.21 38.20
CA LYS A 129 26.48 0.10 37.91
C LYS A 129 27.23 0.12 39.25
N PRO A 130 28.41 -0.52 39.32
CA PRO A 130 29.29 -0.39 40.46
C PRO A 130 29.71 1.05 40.70
#